data_75676a08f715a7b0019eb54c98ab8119
#
_entry.id   75676a08f715a7b0019eb54c98ab8119
#
_cell.length_a   1.000
_cell.length_b   1.000
_cell.length_c   1.000
_cell.angle_alpha   90.00
_cell.angle_beta   90.00
_cell.angle_gamma   90.00
#
_symmetry.space_group_name_H-M   'P 1'
#
loop_
_entity.id
_entity.type
_entity.pdbx_description
1 polymer ?
#
loop_
_entity_poly.entity_id
_entity_poly.type
_entity_poly.pdbx_seq_one_letter_code
_entity_poly.pdbx_strand_id
1 'polypeptide(L)'
;MAKINTYLNFPRNTEEAFNFYKSVFGGDFLEGKIMRFGEVPPIEGRPPLPEEDKNLVMHVALPILGGHLLMGSDAPESMGFTVNKGNNVYISIHTDSRAQADDLFAKLTEGGVVEMPMADMFWGDYFGSFTDKFGIKWMINYSNRV
;
A
#
# COMPACT_ATOMS: atom_id res chain seq x y z
N MET A 1 -2.86 10.61 20.74
CA MET A 1 -1.47 10.73 20.34
C MET A 1 -1.38 10.89 18.82
N ALA A 2 -0.58 11.86 18.37
CA ALA A 2 -0.42 12.09 16.94
C ALA A 2 0.28 10.90 16.28
N LYS A 3 -0.10 10.61 15.04
CA LYS A 3 0.45 9.49 14.26
C LYS A 3 0.65 9.89 12.81
N ILE A 4 1.52 9.17 12.14
CA ILE A 4 1.68 9.26 10.69
C ILE A 4 1.34 7.88 10.12
N ASN A 5 0.52 7.87 9.10
CA ASN A 5 0.17 6.65 8.36
C ASN A 5 0.39 6.89 6.87
N THR A 6 0.30 5.84 6.09
CA THR A 6 0.48 5.92 4.63
C THR A 6 -0.88 5.84 3.95
N TYR A 7 -1.15 6.73 3.02
CA TYR A 7 -2.39 6.74 2.25
C TYR A 7 -2.05 6.64 0.76
N LEU A 8 -2.57 5.61 0.12
CA LEU A 8 -2.31 5.32 -1.29
C LEU A 8 -3.53 5.60 -2.14
N ASN A 9 -3.31 6.13 -3.33
CA ASN A 9 -4.37 6.31 -4.32
C ASN A 9 -4.09 5.47 -5.55
N PHE A 10 -5.12 4.82 -6.03
CA PHE A 10 -5.06 4.01 -7.25
C PHE A 10 -6.16 4.49 -8.20
N PRO A 11 -6.01 4.31 -9.52
CA PRO A 11 -7.06 4.77 -10.44
C PRO A 11 -8.37 4.02 -10.26
N ARG A 12 -8.34 2.68 -10.15
CA ARG A 12 -9.55 1.85 -10.01
C ARG A 12 -9.27 0.49 -9.38
N ASN A 13 -8.05 0.24 -8.92
CA ASN A 13 -7.64 -1.10 -8.48
C ASN A 13 -7.20 -1.17 -7.03
N THR A 14 -7.73 -0.30 -6.18
CA THR A 14 -7.40 -0.28 -4.75
C THR A 14 -7.76 -1.61 -4.07
N GLU A 15 -8.91 -2.19 -4.38
CA GLU A 15 -9.32 -3.45 -3.77
C GLU A 15 -8.35 -4.58 -4.09
N GLU A 16 -7.95 -4.70 -5.36
CA GLU A 16 -6.98 -5.70 -5.77
C GLU A 16 -5.64 -5.48 -5.05
N ALA A 17 -5.19 -4.24 -4.97
CA ALA A 17 -3.95 -3.90 -4.30
C ALA A 17 -4.01 -4.25 -2.81
N PHE A 18 -5.09 -3.91 -2.13
CA PHE A 18 -5.19 -4.16 -0.69
C PHE A 18 -5.44 -5.62 -0.36
N ASN A 19 -6.07 -6.38 -1.22
CA ASN A 19 -6.13 -7.83 -1.05
C ASN A 19 -4.74 -8.45 -1.17
N PHE A 20 -3.91 -7.92 -2.07
CA PHE A 20 -2.52 -8.33 -2.17
C PHE A 20 -1.74 -7.99 -0.89
N TYR A 21 -1.82 -6.74 -0.41
CA TYR A 21 -1.12 -6.34 0.81
C TYR A 21 -1.59 -7.15 2.02
N LYS A 22 -2.88 -7.44 2.11
CA LYS A 22 -3.42 -8.29 3.17
C LYS A 22 -2.81 -9.69 3.11
N SER A 23 -2.62 -10.23 1.91
CA SER A 23 -2.01 -11.55 1.75
C SER A 23 -0.53 -11.56 2.19
N VAL A 24 0.14 -10.41 2.08
CA VAL A 24 1.55 -10.27 2.46
C VAL A 24 1.71 -10.08 3.96
N PHE A 25 0.96 -9.13 4.53
CA PHE A 25 1.13 -8.72 5.93
C PHE A 25 0.25 -9.50 6.90
N GLY A 26 -0.79 -10.16 6.40
CA GLY A 26 -1.75 -10.88 7.25
C GLY A 26 -2.77 -9.94 7.89
N GLY A 27 -3.55 -10.50 8.82
CA GLY A 27 -4.57 -9.74 9.53
C GLY A 27 -5.81 -9.48 8.68
N ASP A 28 -6.53 -8.43 9.01
CA ASP A 28 -7.75 -8.05 8.30
C ASP A 28 -7.83 -6.53 8.22
N PHE A 29 -8.68 -6.05 7.33
CA PHE A 29 -8.97 -4.63 7.21
C PHE A 29 -9.57 -4.10 8.50
N LEU A 30 -9.34 -2.83 8.78
CA LEU A 30 -9.91 -2.18 9.95
C LEU A 30 -11.43 -2.29 9.87
N GLU A 31 -12.07 -2.68 10.99
CA GLU A 31 -13.50 -2.97 11.06
C GLU A 31 -13.94 -4.10 10.11
N GLY A 32 -12.99 -4.86 9.57
CA GLY A 32 -13.28 -6.01 8.71
C GLY A 32 -13.91 -5.68 7.38
N LYS A 33 -13.85 -4.43 6.93
CA LYS A 33 -14.56 -4.06 5.71
C LYS A 33 -13.85 -3.00 4.87
N ILE A 34 -14.27 -2.95 3.61
CA ILE A 34 -13.90 -1.90 2.64
C ILE A 34 -15.11 -0.98 2.50
N MET A 35 -14.92 0.33 2.65
CA MET A 35 -15.97 1.31 2.42
C MET A 35 -16.00 1.68 0.94
N ARG A 36 -17.17 1.61 0.32
CA ARG A 36 -17.31 1.85 -1.11
C ARG A 36 -18.04 3.17 -1.37
N PHE A 37 -17.82 3.74 -2.56
CA PHE A 37 -18.45 5.01 -2.91
C PHE A 37 -19.98 4.92 -2.90
N GLY A 38 -20.55 3.79 -3.31
CA GLY A 38 -21.97 3.58 -3.30
C GLY A 38 -22.63 3.62 -1.92
N GLU A 39 -21.84 3.51 -0.85
CA GLU A 39 -22.31 3.58 0.52
C GLU A 39 -22.34 5.01 1.06
N VAL A 40 -21.75 5.96 0.31
CA VAL A 40 -21.68 7.36 0.74
C VAL A 40 -22.99 8.06 0.34
N PRO A 41 -23.62 8.82 1.27
CA PRO A 41 -24.83 9.56 0.92
C PRO A 41 -24.58 10.54 -0.22
N PRO A 42 -25.56 10.75 -1.10
CA PRO A 42 -25.42 11.74 -2.16
C PRO A 42 -25.10 13.13 -1.62
N ILE A 43 -24.21 13.84 -2.29
CA ILE A 43 -23.85 15.20 -1.93
C ILE A 43 -24.62 16.15 -2.82
N GLU A 44 -25.34 17.08 -2.20
CA GLU A 44 -26.11 18.09 -2.92
C GLU A 44 -25.17 18.91 -3.82
N GLY A 45 -25.62 19.18 -5.04
CA GLY A 45 -24.85 19.95 -6.01
C GLY A 45 -23.85 19.15 -6.81
N ARG A 46 -23.71 17.84 -6.56
CA ARG A 46 -22.83 16.97 -7.33
C ARG A 46 -23.65 16.04 -8.21
N PRO A 47 -23.17 15.73 -9.44
CA PRO A 47 -23.87 14.75 -10.26
C PRO A 47 -23.91 13.38 -9.59
N PRO A 48 -24.93 12.57 -9.86
CA PRO A 48 -24.98 11.22 -9.31
C PRO A 48 -23.80 10.39 -9.81
N LEU A 49 -23.33 9.50 -8.93
CA LEU A 49 -22.23 8.62 -9.23
C LEU A 49 -22.64 7.63 -10.32
N PRO A 50 -21.80 7.42 -11.36
CA PRO A 50 -22.06 6.36 -12.32
C PRO A 50 -22.20 5.01 -11.63
N GLU A 51 -23.12 4.19 -12.13
CA GLU A 51 -23.39 2.88 -11.52
C GLU A 51 -22.13 2.03 -11.44
N GLU A 52 -21.29 2.07 -12.47
CA GLU A 52 -20.04 1.32 -12.50
C GLU A 52 -19.01 1.76 -11.46
N ASP A 53 -19.14 2.98 -10.91
CA ASP A 53 -18.21 3.51 -9.94
C ASP A 53 -18.63 3.27 -8.49
N LYS A 54 -19.84 2.76 -8.27
CA LYS A 54 -20.35 2.56 -6.91
C LYS A 54 -19.60 1.50 -6.13
N ASN A 55 -18.99 0.54 -6.80
CA ASN A 55 -18.20 -0.51 -6.15
C ASN A 55 -16.75 -0.11 -5.91
N LEU A 56 -16.32 1.03 -6.42
CA LEU A 56 -14.97 1.50 -6.18
C LEU A 56 -14.74 1.81 -4.69
N VAL A 57 -13.51 1.70 -4.27
CA VAL A 57 -13.12 1.86 -2.86
C VAL A 57 -13.05 3.34 -2.51
N MET A 58 -13.89 3.77 -1.58
CA MET A 58 -13.83 5.10 -1.01
C MET A 58 -12.80 5.17 0.10
N HIS A 59 -12.65 4.09 0.87
CA HIS A 59 -11.64 4.01 1.93
C HIS A 59 -11.43 2.57 2.38
N VAL A 60 -10.17 2.21 2.58
CA VAL A 60 -9.78 0.94 3.19
C VAL A 60 -8.55 1.20 4.06
N ALA A 61 -8.44 0.52 5.17
CA ALA A 61 -7.29 0.59 6.05
C ALA A 61 -6.87 -0.80 6.45
N LEU A 62 -5.58 -1.08 6.36
CA LEU A 62 -4.99 -2.34 6.75
C LEU A 62 -3.88 -2.08 7.77
N PRO A 63 -4.03 -2.55 9.03
CA PRO A 63 -2.93 -2.51 9.97
C PRO A 63 -1.79 -3.41 9.47
N ILE A 64 -0.60 -2.85 9.40
CA ILE A 64 0.59 -3.59 9.02
C ILE A 64 1.60 -3.57 10.18
N LEU A 65 2.87 -3.72 9.91
CA LEU A 65 3.89 -3.83 10.94
C LEU A 65 3.89 -2.63 11.90
N GLY A 66 4.09 -2.91 13.19
CA GLY A 66 4.26 -1.87 14.20
C GLY A 66 3.05 -0.97 14.43
N GLY A 67 1.86 -1.41 14.04
CA GLY A 67 0.64 -0.62 14.20
C GLY A 67 0.47 0.47 13.15
N HIS A 68 1.34 0.51 12.15
CA HIS A 68 1.20 1.45 11.03
C HIS A 68 -0.01 1.08 10.18
N LEU A 69 -0.80 2.06 9.78
CA LEU A 69 -1.94 1.82 8.90
C LEU A 69 -1.55 2.13 7.46
N LEU A 70 -1.78 1.15 6.60
CA LEU A 70 -1.73 1.34 5.16
C LEU A 70 -3.16 1.56 4.71
N MET A 71 -3.43 2.73 4.17
CA MET A 71 -4.78 3.13 3.78
C MET A 71 -4.83 3.43 2.30
N GLY A 72 -6.02 3.42 1.75
CA GLY A 72 -6.14 3.75 0.35
C GLY A 72 -7.55 4.01 -0.12
N SER A 73 -7.64 4.54 -1.32
CA SER A 73 -8.90 4.73 -2.02
C SER A 73 -8.67 4.78 -3.52
N ASP A 74 -9.74 4.53 -4.25
CA ASP A 74 -9.74 4.77 -5.70
C ASP A 74 -9.88 6.26 -5.97
N ALA A 75 -9.11 6.73 -6.95
CA ALA A 75 -9.14 8.12 -7.42
C ALA A 75 -9.37 8.07 -8.93
N PRO A 76 -10.61 7.79 -9.36
CA PRO A 76 -10.88 7.56 -10.78
C PRO A 76 -10.95 8.85 -11.57
N GLU A 77 -10.65 8.75 -12.85
CA GLU A 77 -10.72 9.87 -13.78
C GLU A 77 -12.15 10.41 -13.92
N SER A 78 -13.15 9.58 -13.71
CA SER A 78 -14.56 9.99 -13.75
C SER A 78 -14.91 11.01 -12.66
N MET A 79 -14.09 11.08 -11.60
CA MET A 79 -14.26 12.04 -10.51
C MET A 79 -13.28 13.21 -10.61
N GLY A 80 -12.58 13.33 -11.74
CA GLY A 80 -11.64 14.42 -11.96
C GLY A 80 -10.23 14.18 -11.46
N PHE A 81 -9.90 12.95 -11.06
CA PHE A 81 -8.57 12.63 -10.55
C PHE A 81 -7.64 12.15 -11.66
N THR A 82 -6.36 12.40 -11.48
CA THR A 82 -5.29 11.80 -12.27
C THR A 82 -4.25 11.25 -11.29
N VAL A 83 -4.02 9.95 -11.32
CA VAL A 83 -3.04 9.33 -10.45
C VAL A 83 -1.69 9.34 -11.14
N ASN A 84 -0.73 10.05 -10.55
CA ASN A 84 0.64 10.11 -11.05
C ASN A 84 1.53 9.25 -10.15
N LYS A 85 2.04 8.16 -10.71
CA LYS A 85 2.97 7.30 -9.98
C LYS A 85 4.36 7.90 -10.08
N GLY A 86 4.88 8.40 -8.96
CA GLY A 86 6.20 9.00 -8.92
C GLY A 86 7.27 8.04 -8.46
N ASN A 87 8.45 8.55 -8.18
CA ASN A 87 9.58 7.75 -7.73
C ASN A 87 10.39 8.38 -6.60
N ASN A 88 9.83 9.39 -5.94
CA ASN A 88 10.56 10.12 -4.91
C ASN A 88 10.09 9.84 -3.48
N VAL A 89 9.23 8.83 -3.28
CA VAL A 89 8.80 8.38 -1.96
C VAL A 89 8.84 6.87 -1.92
N TYR A 90 9.40 6.32 -0.85
CA TYR A 90 9.42 4.88 -0.58
C TYR A 90 8.79 4.62 0.77
N ILE A 91 8.06 3.50 0.87
CA ILE A 91 7.66 2.98 2.18
C ILE A 91 8.80 2.11 2.67
N SER A 92 9.38 2.45 3.80
CA SER A 92 10.54 1.75 4.33
C SER A 92 10.12 0.82 5.46
N ILE A 93 10.43 -0.47 5.30
CA ILE A 93 10.14 -1.49 6.30
C ILE A 93 11.45 -1.86 7.00
N HIS A 94 11.44 -1.83 8.33
CA HIS A 94 12.54 -2.29 9.15
C HIS A 94 12.11 -3.57 9.84
N THR A 95 12.76 -4.68 9.51
CA THR A 95 12.36 -6.00 10.00
C THR A 95 13.13 -6.40 11.25
N ASP A 96 12.58 -7.39 11.96
CA ASP A 96 13.18 -7.92 13.18
C ASP A 96 14.24 -8.99 12.90
N SER A 97 14.26 -9.53 11.69
CA SER A 97 15.19 -10.59 11.32
C SER A 97 15.47 -10.57 9.82
N ARG A 98 16.57 -11.22 9.45
CA ARG A 98 16.92 -11.44 8.05
C ARG A 98 15.86 -12.28 7.34
N ALA A 99 15.37 -13.31 8.04
CA ALA A 99 14.35 -14.20 7.47
C ALA A 99 13.06 -13.44 7.16
N GLN A 100 12.64 -12.53 8.05
CA GLN A 100 11.47 -11.71 7.81
C GLN A 100 11.69 -10.77 6.61
N ALA A 101 12.88 -10.19 6.50
CA ALA A 101 13.23 -9.34 5.36
C ALA A 101 13.12 -10.10 4.04
N ASP A 102 13.69 -11.30 3.99
CA ASP A 102 13.63 -12.14 2.78
C ASP A 102 12.20 -12.53 2.43
N ASP A 103 11.40 -12.89 3.43
CA ASP A 103 10.00 -13.30 3.22
C ASP A 103 9.16 -12.16 2.65
N LEU A 104 9.25 -10.98 3.26
CA LEU A 104 8.50 -9.81 2.79
C LEU A 104 8.96 -9.38 1.40
N PHE A 105 10.27 -9.40 1.17
CA PHE A 105 10.82 -9.05 -0.13
C PHE A 105 10.28 -9.98 -1.24
N ALA A 106 10.31 -11.29 -0.98
CA ALA A 106 9.83 -12.27 -1.95
C ALA A 106 8.35 -12.07 -2.26
N LYS A 107 7.54 -11.80 -1.24
CA LYS A 107 6.09 -11.63 -1.43
C LYS A 107 5.73 -10.32 -2.10
N LEU A 108 6.33 -9.21 -1.66
CA LEU A 108 5.99 -7.89 -2.18
C LEU A 108 6.52 -7.66 -3.60
N THR A 109 7.61 -8.33 -3.98
CA THR A 109 8.16 -8.15 -5.33
C THR A 109 7.46 -8.99 -6.40
N GLU A 110 6.56 -9.88 -6.01
CA GLU A 110 5.86 -10.73 -6.98
C GLU A 110 5.11 -9.86 -7.99
N GLY A 111 5.42 -10.03 -9.27
CA GLY A 111 4.82 -9.24 -10.35
C GLY A 111 5.33 -7.81 -10.45
N GLY A 112 6.25 -7.41 -9.58
CA GLY A 112 6.83 -6.09 -9.58
C GLY A 112 8.22 -6.04 -10.20
N VAL A 113 8.96 -4.98 -9.89
CA VAL A 113 10.31 -4.75 -10.44
C VAL A 113 11.30 -4.55 -9.30
N VAL A 114 12.30 -5.41 -9.22
CA VAL A 114 13.38 -5.28 -8.24
C VAL A 114 14.35 -4.22 -8.72
N GLU A 115 14.61 -3.22 -7.89
CA GLU A 115 15.59 -2.17 -8.16
C GLU A 115 16.95 -2.57 -7.59
N MET A 116 16.97 -2.94 -6.29
CA MET A 116 18.16 -3.44 -5.61
C MET A 116 17.76 -4.73 -4.88
N PRO A 117 18.33 -5.88 -5.27
CA PRO A 117 18.04 -7.12 -4.55
C PRO A 117 18.59 -7.05 -3.12
N MET A 118 17.99 -7.84 -2.20
CA MET A 118 18.46 -7.88 -0.83
C MET A 118 19.94 -8.25 -0.79
N ALA A 119 20.74 -7.43 -0.13
CA ALA A 119 22.19 -7.65 -0.03
C ALA A 119 22.73 -6.96 1.22
N ASP A 120 23.85 -7.49 1.72
CA ASP A 120 24.56 -6.85 2.80
C ASP A 120 25.27 -5.59 2.27
N MET A 121 25.01 -4.47 2.92
CA MET A 121 25.57 -3.19 2.53
C MET A 121 26.80 -2.86 3.37
N PHE A 122 27.66 -2.00 2.84
CA PHE A 122 28.92 -1.66 3.50
C PHE A 122 28.71 -0.96 4.86
N TRP A 123 27.54 -0.33 5.05
CA TRP A 123 27.23 0.34 6.32
C TRP A 123 26.66 -0.61 7.38
N GLY A 124 26.55 -1.90 7.08
CA GLY A 124 26.20 -2.93 8.06
C GLY A 124 24.74 -3.41 8.04
N ASP A 125 23.93 -2.89 7.14
CA ASP A 125 22.54 -3.30 7.02
C ASP A 125 22.34 -4.28 5.88
N TYR A 126 21.28 -5.07 5.99
CA TYR A 126 20.78 -5.95 4.93
C TYR A 126 19.60 -5.23 4.28
N PHE A 127 19.72 -4.90 3.00
CA PHE A 127 18.84 -3.91 2.36
C PHE A 127 18.47 -4.30 0.95
N GLY A 128 17.24 -3.95 0.54
CA GLY A 128 16.79 -4.05 -0.84
C GLY A 128 15.67 -3.06 -1.13
N SER A 129 15.44 -2.79 -2.39
CA SER A 129 14.36 -1.90 -2.81
C SER A 129 13.70 -2.37 -4.11
N PHE A 130 12.45 -1.98 -4.29
CA PHE A 130 11.66 -2.45 -5.43
C PHE A 130 10.42 -1.60 -5.61
N THR A 131 9.76 -1.80 -6.75
CA THR A 131 8.43 -1.28 -7.04
C THR A 131 7.50 -2.48 -7.11
N ASP A 132 6.40 -2.47 -6.36
CA ASP A 132 5.46 -3.59 -6.40
C ASP A 132 4.62 -3.57 -7.68
N LYS A 133 3.83 -4.61 -7.90
CA LYS A 133 3.05 -4.74 -9.13
C LYS A 133 1.98 -3.66 -9.30
N PHE A 134 1.70 -2.90 -8.26
CA PHE A 134 0.74 -1.79 -8.31
C PHE A 134 1.42 -0.43 -8.46
N GLY A 135 2.76 -0.42 -8.54
CA GLY A 135 3.53 0.80 -8.75
C GLY A 135 3.95 1.52 -7.48
N ILE A 136 3.75 0.90 -6.32
CA ILE A 136 4.17 1.47 -5.04
C ILE A 136 5.61 1.07 -4.77
N LYS A 137 6.40 2.03 -4.30
CA LYS A 137 7.82 1.82 -4.03
C LYS A 137 8.06 1.48 -2.57
N TRP A 138 8.87 0.45 -2.36
CA TRP A 138 9.19 -0.07 -1.04
C TRP A 138 10.69 -0.27 -0.90
N MET A 139 11.17 -0.18 0.34
CA MET A 139 12.51 -0.65 0.68
C MET A 139 12.41 -1.46 1.97
N ILE A 140 13.27 -2.47 2.07
CA ILE A 140 13.29 -3.35 3.22
C ILE A 140 14.71 -3.34 3.79
N ASN A 141 14.79 -3.18 5.11
CA ASN A 141 16.05 -3.08 5.82
C ASN A 141 16.02 -3.92 7.07
N TYR A 142 17.10 -4.66 7.29
CA TYR A 142 17.35 -5.33 8.55
C TYR A 142 18.72 -4.91 9.05
N SER A 143 18.78 -4.43 10.28
CA SER A 143 20.02 -3.99 10.89
C SER A 143 20.46 -4.97 11.96
N ASN A 144 21.71 -5.43 11.86
CA ASN A 144 22.34 -6.28 12.89
C ASN A 144 22.83 -5.45 14.08
N ARG A 145 22.79 -4.14 13.96
CA ARG A 145 23.31 -3.26 15.01
C ARG A 145 22.34 -3.20 16.18
N VAL A 146 22.89 -3.22 17.34
CA VAL A 146 22.12 -3.20 18.58
C VAL A 146 21.99 -1.76 19.08
#